data_988df8bb6212432fd20716e0eef93aa8
#
_entry.id   988df8bb6212432fd20716e0eef93aa8
#
_cell.length_a   1.000
_cell.length_b   1.000
_cell.length_c   1.000
_cell.angle_alpha   90.00
_cell.angle_beta   90.00
_cell.angle_gamma   90.00
#
_symmetry.space_group_name_H-M   'P 1'
#
loop_
_entity.id
_entity.type
_entity.pdbx_description
1 polymer ?
#
loop_
_entity_poly.entity_id
_entity_poly.type
_entity_poly.pdbx_seq_one_letter_code
_entity_poly.pdbx_strand_id
1 'polypeptide(L)'
;TGSGKTFTIANVIKNINKPTLILSHNKTLAAQLYGEFKSFFPNNAVEYYVSYYDYYQPEAYLPSSDTYIEKDLAINEEIDKLRLAATSALLSGRKDVVVVSSVSCIYGMGNPSDFYNNVIEIKKGKLLDRNVFLRRLVDSLYVRNDIELNRGNFRVKGDTVDIYLAYSDNLLRVMFWDDEIDAIEEIDPVSGIRLATFDEYKIYPANLFMTTKESQLRAIHQIEDDLTKEVAKFEEEGKMYEAKRLYERVTYDMEMIRELGHCSGIENYSRYFDGRNAGTRPYCLLDFFPDDFLIVIDESHVSVPQIRAMYGGDRARKTNLVEYGFRMESAFDNRPLKFEEFKELAKQVIYVSATPADYELVESEGIIVEQVIRPTGLLDPVIEVRPSLN
;
A
#
# COMPACT_ATOMS: atom_id res chain seq x y z
N THR A 1 23.57 -2.82 -18.59
CA THR A 1 23.57 -3.80 -17.49
C THR A 1 24.99 -4.02 -17.00
N GLY A 2 25.19 -4.17 -15.67
CA GLY A 2 26.50 -4.44 -15.10
C GLY A 2 27.45 -3.23 -14.98
N SER A 3 26.95 -2.01 -15.19
CA SER A 3 27.75 -0.78 -15.03
C SER A 3 27.84 -0.30 -13.58
N GLY A 4 27.13 -0.93 -12.63
CA GLY A 4 27.10 -0.52 -11.21
C GLY A 4 26.11 0.61 -10.87
N LYS A 5 25.07 0.84 -11.71
CA LYS A 5 24.06 1.89 -11.45
C LYS A 5 23.45 1.78 -10.05
N THR A 6 23.06 0.58 -9.61
CA THR A 6 22.49 0.34 -8.29
C THR A 6 23.45 0.76 -7.17
N PHE A 7 24.73 0.43 -7.30
CA PHE A 7 25.76 0.82 -6.34
C PHE A 7 25.96 2.34 -6.29
N THR A 8 25.93 3.01 -7.44
CA THR A 8 26.02 4.49 -7.51
C THR A 8 24.82 5.11 -6.79
N ILE A 9 23.61 4.63 -7.07
CA ILE A 9 22.39 5.12 -6.40
C ILE A 9 22.45 4.85 -4.89
N ALA A 10 22.94 3.69 -4.45
CA ALA A 10 23.12 3.41 -3.02
C ALA A 10 24.04 4.44 -2.34
N ASN A 11 25.15 4.82 -3.00
CA ASN A 11 26.02 5.89 -2.46
C ASN A 11 25.35 7.26 -2.43
N VAL A 12 24.52 7.58 -3.43
CA VAL A 12 23.73 8.84 -3.43
C VAL A 12 22.77 8.84 -2.23
N ILE A 13 22.01 7.77 -2.04
CA ILE A 13 21.06 7.60 -0.91
C ILE A 13 21.78 7.74 0.43
N LYS A 14 22.93 7.06 0.59
CA LYS A 14 23.75 7.16 1.79
C LYS A 14 24.18 8.59 2.11
N ASN A 15 24.59 9.34 1.10
CA ASN A 15 25.11 10.71 1.27
C ASN A 15 24.00 11.72 1.54
N ILE A 16 22.83 11.54 0.92
CA ILE A 16 21.67 12.44 1.08
C ILE A 16 20.98 12.19 2.43
N ASN A 17 20.95 10.93 2.89
CA ASN A 17 20.31 10.50 4.15
C ASN A 17 18.87 10.99 4.29
N LYS A 18 18.04 10.74 3.24
CA LYS A 18 16.62 11.03 3.21
C LYS A 18 15.84 9.75 2.96
N PRO A 19 14.60 9.64 3.45
CA PRO A 19 13.70 8.57 3.03
C PRO A 19 13.64 8.51 1.50
N THR A 20 13.76 7.32 0.94
CA THR A 20 13.89 7.14 -0.50
C THR A 20 12.90 6.11 -1.00
N LEU A 21 12.16 6.46 -2.06
CA LEU A 21 11.34 5.53 -2.83
C LEU A 21 12.11 5.11 -4.08
N ILE A 22 12.30 3.81 -4.27
CA ILE A 22 12.84 3.23 -5.51
C ILE A 22 11.70 2.57 -6.25
N LEU A 23 11.37 3.10 -7.42
CA LEU A 23 10.26 2.65 -8.24
C LEU A 23 10.77 1.80 -9.39
N SER A 24 10.23 0.60 -9.51
CA SER A 24 10.52 -0.36 -10.58
C SER A 24 9.26 -0.72 -11.35
N HIS A 25 9.38 -1.06 -12.63
CA HIS A 25 8.24 -1.34 -13.49
C HIS A 25 7.58 -2.71 -13.27
N ASN A 26 8.23 -3.64 -12.55
CA ASN A 26 7.64 -4.95 -12.23
C ASN A 26 8.11 -5.52 -10.89
N LYS A 27 7.39 -6.55 -10.39
CA LYS A 27 7.67 -7.20 -9.09
C LYS A 27 9.04 -7.88 -9.05
N THR A 28 9.46 -8.53 -10.13
CA THR A 28 10.72 -9.31 -10.18
C THR A 28 11.92 -8.41 -10.04
N LEU A 29 11.95 -7.31 -10.80
CA LEU A 29 13.03 -6.33 -10.70
C LEU A 29 13.01 -5.61 -9.35
N ALA A 30 11.82 -5.29 -8.83
CA ALA A 30 11.69 -4.73 -7.49
C ALA A 30 12.26 -5.67 -6.41
N ALA A 31 12.01 -6.99 -6.51
CA ALA A 31 12.56 -7.98 -5.58
C ALA A 31 14.10 -8.07 -5.67
N GLN A 32 14.66 -8.02 -6.88
CA GLN A 32 16.10 -7.98 -7.08
C GLN A 32 16.70 -6.72 -6.43
N LEU A 33 16.16 -5.54 -6.73
CA LEU A 33 16.63 -4.28 -6.16
C LEU A 33 16.51 -4.27 -4.63
N TYR A 34 15.40 -4.79 -4.08
CA TYR A 34 15.23 -4.93 -2.63
C TYR A 34 16.37 -5.75 -2.01
N GLY A 35 16.73 -6.90 -2.58
CA GLY A 35 17.84 -7.74 -2.11
C GLY A 35 19.19 -7.02 -2.19
N GLU A 36 19.47 -6.32 -3.30
CA GLU A 36 20.69 -5.54 -3.49
C GLU A 36 20.79 -4.40 -2.45
N PHE A 37 19.73 -3.58 -2.28
CA PHE A 37 19.73 -2.48 -1.32
C PHE A 37 19.80 -2.96 0.12
N LYS A 38 19.17 -4.09 0.45
CA LYS A 38 19.28 -4.69 1.79
C LYS A 38 20.71 -5.12 2.12
N SER A 39 21.44 -5.59 1.09
CA SER A 39 22.88 -5.92 1.24
C SER A 39 23.74 -4.67 1.39
N PHE A 40 23.43 -3.57 0.68
CA PHE A 40 24.16 -2.30 0.82
C PHE A 40 23.87 -1.59 2.14
N PHE A 41 22.67 -1.78 2.69
CA PHE A 41 22.17 -1.07 3.88
C PHE A 41 21.70 -2.04 4.98
N PRO A 42 22.59 -2.83 5.59
CA PRO A 42 22.21 -3.88 6.55
C PRO A 42 21.52 -3.35 7.82
N ASN A 43 21.75 -2.07 8.17
CA ASN A 43 21.20 -1.43 9.38
C ASN A 43 20.05 -0.45 9.12
N ASN A 44 19.76 -0.15 7.85
CA ASN A 44 18.66 0.73 7.45
C ASN A 44 17.35 -0.04 7.39
N ALA A 45 16.23 0.68 7.44
CA ALA A 45 14.93 0.14 7.11
C ALA A 45 14.79 0.05 5.57
N VAL A 46 15.19 -1.10 5.01
CA VAL A 46 14.98 -1.38 3.59
C VAL A 46 13.72 -2.23 3.48
N GLU A 47 12.70 -1.67 2.85
CA GLU A 47 11.35 -2.21 2.81
C GLU A 47 10.90 -2.55 1.39
N TYR A 48 9.95 -3.48 1.27
CA TYR A 48 9.43 -3.97 -0.01
C TYR A 48 7.94 -3.68 -0.13
N TYR A 49 7.54 -2.95 -1.17
CA TYR A 49 6.16 -2.54 -1.37
C TYR A 49 5.69 -2.80 -2.79
N VAL A 50 5.03 -3.93 -3.02
CA VAL A 50 4.47 -4.31 -4.33
C VAL A 50 3.00 -4.71 -4.19
N SER A 51 2.33 -5.01 -5.30
CA SER A 51 0.98 -5.57 -5.26
C SER A 51 0.96 -6.88 -4.47
N TYR A 52 0.09 -6.96 -3.47
CA TYR A 52 -0.03 -8.11 -2.57
C TYR A 52 -0.92 -9.24 -3.12
N TYR A 53 -1.30 -9.16 -4.39
CA TYR A 53 -2.06 -10.21 -5.04
C TYR A 53 -1.13 -11.21 -5.74
N ASP A 54 -1.31 -12.51 -5.47
CA ASP A 54 -0.72 -13.59 -6.27
C ASP A 54 -1.50 -13.77 -7.56
N TYR A 55 -2.82 -13.60 -7.48
CA TYR A 55 -3.73 -13.56 -8.61
C TYR A 55 -4.68 -12.38 -8.46
N TYR A 56 -4.95 -11.69 -9.55
CA TYR A 56 -5.90 -10.57 -9.56
C TYR A 56 -6.64 -10.48 -10.89
N GLN A 57 -7.95 -10.72 -10.84
CA GLN A 57 -8.88 -10.43 -11.94
C GLN A 57 -9.72 -9.23 -11.55
N PRO A 58 -9.55 -8.08 -12.20
CA PRO A 58 -10.39 -6.92 -11.92
C PRO A 58 -11.82 -7.15 -12.38
N GLU A 59 -12.77 -6.61 -11.60
CA GLU A 59 -14.17 -6.52 -12.02
C GLU A 59 -14.30 -5.73 -13.31
N ALA A 60 -15.06 -6.23 -14.28
CA ALA A 60 -15.28 -5.57 -15.55
C ALA A 60 -16.65 -5.93 -16.14
N TYR A 61 -17.18 -5.06 -17.01
CA TYR A 61 -18.34 -5.35 -17.83
C TYR A 61 -18.02 -5.08 -19.29
N LEU A 62 -18.37 -6.04 -20.14
CA LEU A 62 -18.18 -6.00 -21.60
C LEU A 62 -19.54 -5.82 -22.28
N PRO A 63 -19.95 -4.59 -22.64
CA PRO A 63 -21.28 -4.33 -23.23
C PRO A 63 -21.52 -5.08 -24.54
N SER A 64 -20.47 -5.30 -25.34
CA SER A 64 -20.57 -5.97 -26.65
C SER A 64 -21.02 -7.44 -26.57
N SER A 65 -20.75 -8.11 -25.46
CA SER A 65 -21.10 -9.53 -25.22
C SER A 65 -22.03 -9.71 -24.03
N ASP A 66 -22.51 -8.62 -23.41
CA ASP A 66 -23.29 -8.62 -22.16
C ASP A 66 -22.66 -9.53 -21.09
N THR A 67 -21.34 -9.40 -20.93
CA THR A 67 -20.57 -10.26 -20.03
C THR A 67 -20.07 -9.48 -18.83
N TYR A 68 -20.55 -9.85 -17.65
CA TYR A 68 -20.00 -9.36 -16.38
C TYR A 68 -18.90 -10.30 -15.89
N ILE A 69 -17.74 -9.73 -15.58
CA ILE A 69 -16.59 -10.41 -15.03
C ILE A 69 -16.51 -10.02 -13.55
N GLU A 70 -16.72 -10.98 -12.68
CA GLU A 70 -16.60 -10.77 -11.24
C GLU A 70 -15.13 -10.58 -10.84
N LYS A 71 -14.92 -9.75 -9.81
CA LYS A 71 -13.60 -9.58 -9.20
C LYS A 71 -13.18 -10.90 -8.53
N ASP A 72 -11.99 -11.38 -8.87
CA ASP A 72 -11.37 -12.53 -8.23
C ASP A 72 -9.93 -12.22 -7.84
N LEU A 73 -9.51 -12.64 -6.64
CA LEU A 73 -8.18 -12.34 -6.13
C LEU A 73 -7.70 -13.37 -5.11
N ALA A 74 -6.38 -13.55 -5.06
CA ALA A 74 -5.69 -14.26 -4.00
C ALA A 74 -4.65 -13.34 -3.37
N ILE A 75 -4.77 -13.13 -2.05
CA ILE A 75 -3.87 -12.26 -1.28
C ILE A 75 -2.66 -13.09 -0.83
N ASN A 76 -1.47 -12.51 -0.99
CA ASN A 76 -0.23 -13.02 -0.42
C ASN A 76 0.02 -12.34 0.93
N GLU A 77 -0.16 -13.09 2.01
CA GLU A 77 -0.03 -12.58 3.39
C GLU A 77 1.40 -12.10 3.71
N GLU A 78 2.42 -12.70 3.09
CA GLU A 78 3.80 -12.26 3.28
C GLU A 78 4.06 -10.90 2.65
N ILE A 79 3.52 -10.65 1.46
CA ILE A 79 3.63 -9.34 0.81
C ILE A 79 2.80 -8.31 1.57
N ASP A 80 1.64 -8.67 2.11
CA ASP A 80 0.82 -7.77 2.93
C ASP A 80 1.56 -7.34 4.20
N LYS A 81 2.22 -8.27 4.89
CA LYS A 81 3.14 -7.98 6.01
C LYS A 81 4.22 -6.97 5.60
N LEU A 82 4.89 -7.19 4.47
CA LEU A 82 5.95 -6.30 4.00
C LEU A 82 5.44 -4.90 3.66
N ARG A 83 4.21 -4.78 3.17
CA ARG A 83 3.54 -3.48 2.94
C ARG A 83 3.27 -2.74 4.24
N LEU A 84 2.78 -3.45 5.26
CA LEU A 84 2.61 -2.89 6.60
C LEU A 84 3.95 -2.48 7.24
N ALA A 85 5.00 -3.28 7.06
CA ALA A 85 6.35 -2.94 7.51
C ALA A 85 6.85 -1.64 6.87
N ALA A 86 6.67 -1.48 5.55
CA ALA A 86 7.07 -0.27 4.84
C ALA A 86 6.33 0.98 5.36
N THR A 87 5.02 0.91 5.53
CA THR A 87 4.24 2.05 6.06
C THR A 87 4.60 2.39 7.51
N SER A 88 4.81 1.37 8.34
CA SER A 88 5.25 1.55 9.72
C SER A 88 6.65 2.19 9.81
N ALA A 89 7.58 1.75 8.98
CA ALA A 89 8.92 2.32 8.91
C ALA A 89 8.90 3.79 8.49
N LEU A 90 8.10 4.16 7.49
CA LEU A 90 7.93 5.54 7.03
C LEU A 90 7.38 6.46 8.14
N LEU A 91 6.39 5.98 8.91
CA LEU A 91 5.78 6.74 9.99
C LEU A 91 6.57 6.70 11.31
N SER A 92 7.63 5.91 11.39
CA SER A 92 8.48 5.82 12.59
C SER A 92 9.30 7.09 12.88
N GLY A 93 9.43 7.97 11.88
CA GLY A 93 10.30 9.15 11.94
C GLY A 93 11.76 8.88 11.58
N ARG A 94 12.12 7.64 11.18
CA ARG A 94 13.45 7.31 10.67
C ARG A 94 13.72 8.03 9.34
N LYS A 95 14.96 8.45 9.14
CA LYS A 95 15.41 9.06 7.88
C LYS A 95 16.07 8.06 6.93
N ASP A 96 16.52 6.94 7.47
CA ASP A 96 17.25 5.89 6.77
C ASP A 96 16.33 4.82 6.17
N VAL A 97 15.13 5.21 5.75
CA VAL A 97 14.14 4.32 5.14
C VAL A 97 14.31 4.29 3.63
N VAL A 98 14.43 3.10 3.06
CA VAL A 98 14.47 2.86 1.61
C VAL A 98 13.33 1.91 1.25
N VAL A 99 12.35 2.38 0.52
CA VAL A 99 11.23 1.55 0.05
C VAL A 99 11.41 1.20 -1.41
N VAL A 100 11.52 -0.07 -1.73
CA VAL A 100 11.55 -0.57 -3.11
C VAL A 100 10.14 -0.99 -3.51
N SER A 101 9.61 -0.34 -4.53
CA SER A 101 8.21 -0.51 -4.94
C SER A 101 8.04 -0.77 -6.43
N SER A 102 6.94 -1.42 -6.78
CA SER A 102 6.40 -1.38 -8.14
C SER A 102 5.44 -0.20 -8.29
N VAL A 103 4.83 -0.03 -9.47
CA VAL A 103 3.80 1.01 -9.69
C VAL A 103 2.58 0.89 -8.76
N SER A 104 2.48 -0.16 -7.95
CA SER A 104 1.44 -0.27 -6.92
C SER A 104 1.48 0.85 -5.89
N CYS A 105 2.59 1.58 -5.76
CA CYS A 105 2.73 2.73 -4.87
C CYS A 105 1.81 3.92 -5.20
N ILE A 106 1.31 4.00 -6.43
CA ILE A 106 0.39 5.08 -6.85
C ILE A 106 -1.09 4.72 -6.70
N TYR A 107 -1.42 3.50 -6.26
CA TYR A 107 -2.78 3.06 -6.02
C TYR A 107 -3.27 3.46 -4.62
N GLY A 108 -4.61 3.56 -4.50
CA GLY A 108 -5.27 3.96 -3.27
C GLY A 108 -4.91 3.10 -2.05
N MET A 109 -4.66 3.79 -0.95
CA MET A 109 -4.39 3.24 0.39
C MET A 109 -5.27 3.94 1.43
N GLY A 110 -5.23 3.46 2.67
CA GLY A 110 -5.82 4.14 3.82
C GLY A 110 -5.16 5.51 4.09
N ASN A 111 -5.85 6.35 4.84
CA ASN A 111 -5.37 7.67 5.24
C ASN A 111 -4.17 7.53 6.20
N PRO A 112 -2.99 8.12 5.89
CA PRO A 112 -1.83 8.08 6.78
C PRO A 112 -2.10 8.62 8.18
N SER A 113 -2.93 9.66 8.29
CA SER A 113 -3.28 10.26 9.58
C SER A 113 -4.10 9.32 10.45
N ASP A 114 -5.05 8.60 9.87
CA ASP A 114 -5.86 7.62 10.60
C ASP A 114 -4.99 6.44 11.06
N PHE A 115 -4.06 6.00 10.22
CA PHE A 115 -3.10 4.96 10.59
C PHE A 115 -2.20 5.43 11.74
N TYR A 116 -1.65 6.65 11.65
CA TYR A 116 -0.77 7.21 12.68
C TYR A 116 -1.49 7.44 14.01
N ASN A 117 -2.73 7.94 13.99
CA ASN A 117 -3.52 8.21 15.19
C ASN A 117 -3.88 6.94 15.99
N ASN A 118 -3.81 5.78 15.35
CA ASN A 118 -4.05 4.48 15.98
C ASN A 118 -2.75 3.74 16.38
N VAL A 119 -1.60 4.41 16.33
CA VAL A 119 -0.34 3.88 16.87
C VAL A 119 -0.40 3.87 18.39
N ILE A 120 -0.06 2.74 19.00
CA ILE A 120 -0.05 2.58 20.46
C ILE A 120 1.39 2.73 20.94
N GLU A 121 1.66 3.83 21.65
CA GLU A 121 2.95 4.05 22.29
C GLU A 121 2.95 3.48 23.70
N ILE A 122 3.86 2.57 23.98
CA ILE A 122 4.06 1.95 25.29
C ILE A 122 5.47 2.21 25.80
N LYS A 123 5.59 2.33 27.12
CA LYS A 123 6.88 2.58 27.78
C LYS A 123 6.94 1.83 29.09
N LYS A 124 8.07 1.19 29.35
CA LYS A 124 8.35 0.54 30.65
C LYS A 124 8.23 1.54 31.80
N GLY A 125 7.62 1.12 32.89
CA GLY A 125 7.35 1.95 34.07
C GLY A 125 6.20 2.95 33.89
N LYS A 126 5.48 2.93 32.76
CA LYS A 126 4.32 3.78 32.53
C LYS A 126 3.06 3.11 33.11
N LEU A 127 2.30 3.89 33.88
CA LEU A 127 0.97 3.47 34.31
C LEU A 127 0.02 3.43 33.12
N LEU A 128 -0.52 2.26 32.84
CA LEU A 128 -1.47 2.01 31.78
C LEU A 128 -2.37 0.83 32.17
N ASP A 129 -3.64 1.10 32.48
CA ASP A 129 -4.62 0.05 32.74
C ASP A 129 -4.63 -0.97 31.60
N ARG A 130 -4.49 -2.26 31.95
CA ARG A 130 -4.40 -3.35 30.99
C ARG A 130 -5.63 -3.42 30.09
N ASN A 131 -6.85 -3.18 30.61
CA ASN A 131 -8.07 -3.25 29.80
C ASN A 131 -8.14 -2.08 28.81
N VAL A 132 -7.61 -0.91 29.18
CA VAL A 132 -7.46 0.21 28.25
C VAL A 132 -6.47 -0.15 27.13
N PHE A 133 -5.35 -0.80 27.48
CA PHE A 133 -4.39 -1.29 26.48
C PHE A 133 -5.03 -2.31 25.53
N LEU A 134 -5.77 -3.28 26.05
CA LEU A 134 -6.45 -4.29 25.21
C LEU A 134 -7.49 -3.66 24.28
N ARG A 135 -8.23 -2.64 24.71
CA ARG A 135 -9.16 -1.89 23.87
C ARG A 135 -8.42 -1.18 22.74
N ARG A 136 -7.30 -0.52 23.03
CA ARG A 136 -6.46 0.11 21.99
C ARG A 136 -5.96 -0.88 20.95
N LEU A 137 -5.60 -2.12 21.34
CA LEU A 137 -5.23 -3.17 20.39
C LEU A 137 -6.40 -3.51 19.45
N VAL A 138 -7.62 -3.64 19.99
CA VAL A 138 -8.83 -3.87 19.17
C VAL A 138 -9.12 -2.67 18.27
N ASP A 139 -8.99 -1.45 18.75
CA ASP A 139 -9.17 -0.22 17.97
C ASP A 139 -8.11 -0.13 16.85
N SER A 140 -6.91 -0.68 17.07
CA SER A 140 -5.83 -0.79 16.08
C SER A 140 -5.95 -2.07 15.22
N LEU A 141 -7.13 -2.69 15.20
CA LEU A 141 -7.52 -3.85 14.38
C LEU A 141 -6.78 -5.16 14.71
N TYR A 142 -6.18 -5.29 15.88
CA TYR A 142 -5.73 -6.59 16.38
C TYR A 142 -6.92 -7.40 16.91
N VAL A 143 -6.93 -8.69 16.62
CA VAL A 143 -8.00 -9.60 17.04
C VAL A 143 -7.54 -10.46 18.22
N ARG A 144 -8.35 -10.52 19.29
CA ARG A 144 -8.04 -11.42 20.40
C ARG A 144 -8.27 -12.87 20.02
N ASN A 145 -7.24 -13.68 20.14
CA ASN A 145 -7.32 -15.13 19.97
C ASN A 145 -6.40 -15.81 20.97
N ASP A 146 -6.99 -16.41 22.01
CA ASP A 146 -6.25 -17.04 23.09
C ASP A 146 -5.87 -18.51 22.74
N ILE A 147 -6.39 -19.07 21.65
CA ILE A 147 -6.16 -20.45 21.21
C ILE A 147 -5.01 -20.50 20.21
N GLU A 148 -5.16 -19.79 19.11
CA GLU A 148 -4.20 -19.75 18.00
C GLU A 148 -3.72 -18.32 17.77
N LEU A 149 -2.42 -18.10 17.89
CA LEU A 149 -1.83 -16.77 17.77
C LEU A 149 -1.20 -16.60 16.38
N ASN A 150 -1.97 -16.02 15.47
CA ASN A 150 -1.54 -15.68 14.12
C ASN A 150 -1.19 -14.19 14.00
N ARG A 151 -0.55 -13.78 12.91
CA ARG A 151 -0.24 -12.37 12.63
C ARG A 151 -1.50 -11.50 12.73
N GLY A 152 -1.39 -10.34 13.40
CA GLY A 152 -2.53 -9.47 13.67
C GLY A 152 -3.41 -9.92 14.83
N ASN A 153 -3.03 -10.98 15.56
CA ASN A 153 -3.73 -11.40 16.76
C ASN A 153 -2.95 -11.03 18.03
N PHE A 154 -3.67 -10.97 19.14
CA PHE A 154 -3.09 -10.94 20.47
C PHE A 154 -3.79 -11.94 21.41
N ARG A 155 -3.06 -12.39 22.41
CA ARG A 155 -3.61 -13.24 23.47
C ARG A 155 -3.23 -12.70 24.85
N VAL A 156 -4.02 -13.07 25.85
CA VAL A 156 -3.81 -12.65 27.24
C VAL A 156 -3.64 -13.88 28.11
N LYS A 157 -2.53 -13.94 28.85
CA LYS A 157 -2.25 -14.99 29.85
C LYS A 157 -1.79 -14.35 31.16
N GLY A 158 -2.73 -14.24 32.12
CA GLY A 158 -2.48 -13.53 33.37
C GLY A 158 -2.14 -12.05 33.11
N ASP A 159 -0.99 -11.64 33.57
CA ASP A 159 -0.49 -10.26 33.42
C ASP A 159 0.35 -10.06 32.14
N THR A 160 0.39 -11.06 31.27
CA THR A 160 1.16 -11.04 30.03
C THR A 160 0.22 -10.92 28.82
N VAL A 161 0.55 -9.99 27.91
CA VAL A 161 -0.11 -9.82 26.62
C VAL A 161 0.91 -10.10 25.54
N ASP A 162 0.68 -11.17 24.77
CA ASP A 162 1.47 -11.51 23.58
C ASP A 162 0.76 -10.98 22.33
N ILE A 163 1.45 -10.20 21.52
CA ILE A 163 0.92 -9.58 20.31
C ILE A 163 1.74 -10.08 19.12
N TYR A 164 1.11 -10.79 18.18
CA TYR A 164 1.77 -11.12 16.92
C TYR A 164 1.64 -9.93 15.98
N LEU A 165 2.73 -9.19 15.83
CA LEU A 165 2.72 -7.97 15.05
C LEU A 165 2.38 -8.25 13.59
N ALA A 166 1.48 -7.46 13.00
CA ALA A 166 1.03 -7.67 11.63
C ALA A 166 2.12 -7.38 10.58
N TYR A 167 3.14 -6.60 10.97
CA TYR A 167 4.25 -6.13 10.13
C TYR A 167 5.59 -6.79 10.45
N SER A 168 5.61 -7.84 11.29
CA SER A 168 6.84 -8.53 11.72
C SER A 168 6.60 -10.03 11.80
N ASP A 169 7.70 -10.80 11.82
CA ASP A 169 7.67 -12.25 12.08
C ASP A 169 7.77 -12.59 13.56
N ASN A 170 7.93 -11.58 14.41
CA ASN A 170 8.13 -11.74 15.84
C ASN A 170 6.90 -11.33 16.65
N LEU A 171 6.82 -11.87 17.88
CA LEU A 171 5.83 -11.47 18.88
C LEU A 171 6.38 -10.31 19.71
N LEU A 172 5.53 -9.38 20.04
CA LEU A 172 5.77 -8.42 21.10
C LEU A 172 5.07 -8.89 22.37
N ARG A 173 5.83 -9.12 23.43
CA ARG A 173 5.34 -9.48 24.76
C ARG A 173 5.37 -8.27 25.66
N VAL A 174 4.20 -7.90 26.21
CA VAL A 174 4.05 -6.83 27.17
C VAL A 174 3.63 -7.45 28.52
N MET A 175 4.45 -7.28 29.53
CA MET A 175 4.17 -7.77 30.89
C MET A 175 3.74 -6.61 31.76
N PHE A 176 2.68 -6.84 32.53
CA PHE A 176 2.12 -5.89 33.47
C PHE A 176 2.40 -6.30 34.91
N TRP A 177 2.65 -5.33 35.77
CA TRP A 177 2.60 -5.47 37.22
C TRP A 177 1.53 -4.51 37.71
N ASP A 178 0.36 -5.08 38.08
CA ASP A 178 -0.85 -4.30 38.30
C ASP A 178 -1.20 -3.42 37.07
N ASP A 179 -1.25 -2.11 37.20
CA ASP A 179 -1.50 -1.15 36.13
C ASP A 179 -0.21 -0.51 35.55
N GLU A 180 0.96 -1.12 35.78
CA GLU A 180 2.24 -0.63 35.27
C GLU A 180 2.84 -1.60 34.25
N ILE A 181 3.43 -1.10 33.18
CA ILE A 181 4.19 -1.91 32.22
C ILE A 181 5.55 -2.24 32.83
N ASP A 182 5.75 -3.50 33.23
CA ASP A 182 6.97 -4.01 33.83
C ASP A 182 8.05 -4.32 32.79
N ALA A 183 7.69 -4.97 31.68
CA ALA A 183 8.61 -5.31 30.61
C ALA A 183 7.96 -5.31 29.23
N ILE A 184 8.79 -5.00 28.22
CA ILE A 184 8.47 -5.08 26.81
C ILE A 184 9.55 -5.90 26.12
N GLU A 185 9.18 -7.04 25.54
CA GLU A 185 10.12 -8.00 24.98
C GLU A 185 9.72 -8.43 23.56
N GLU A 186 10.69 -8.63 22.69
CA GLU A 186 10.51 -9.29 21.41
C GLU A 186 10.80 -10.78 21.55
N ILE A 187 9.89 -11.61 21.06
CA ILE A 187 9.93 -13.07 21.22
C ILE A 187 9.85 -13.73 19.85
N ASP A 188 10.70 -14.70 19.62
CA ASP A 188 10.56 -15.59 18.45
C ASP A 188 9.32 -16.49 18.63
N PRO A 189 8.35 -16.48 17.71
CA PRO A 189 7.08 -17.19 17.87
C PRO A 189 7.23 -18.72 17.86
N VAL A 190 8.29 -19.24 17.26
CA VAL A 190 8.51 -20.69 17.10
C VAL A 190 9.25 -21.27 18.31
N SER A 191 10.37 -20.66 18.69
CA SER A 191 11.20 -21.14 19.79
C SER A 191 10.79 -20.61 21.16
N GLY A 192 10.03 -19.50 21.20
CA GLY A 192 9.69 -18.78 22.43
C GLY A 192 10.88 -18.05 23.08
N ILE A 193 12.00 -17.96 22.37
CA ILE A 193 13.21 -17.30 22.86
C ILE A 193 13.05 -15.78 22.77
N ARG A 194 13.47 -15.08 23.80
CA ARG A 194 13.53 -13.63 23.82
C ARG A 194 14.68 -13.14 22.93
N LEU A 195 14.34 -12.32 21.95
CA LEU A 195 15.27 -11.73 20.98
C LEU A 195 15.80 -10.38 21.43
N ALA A 196 14.93 -9.53 22.00
CA ALA A 196 15.27 -8.19 22.44
C ALA A 196 14.39 -7.73 23.61
N THR A 197 14.81 -6.65 24.28
CA THR A 197 14.04 -5.91 25.30
C THR A 197 14.02 -4.44 24.94
N PHE A 198 12.91 -3.75 25.26
CA PHE A 198 12.73 -2.35 24.94
C PHE A 198 12.30 -1.57 26.18
N ASP A 199 12.76 -0.33 26.29
CA ASP A 199 12.26 0.63 27.28
C ASP A 199 10.98 1.32 26.75
N GLU A 200 10.87 1.47 25.43
CA GLU A 200 9.69 2.02 24.76
C GLU A 200 9.47 1.33 23.42
N TYR A 201 8.20 1.22 22.99
CA TYR A 201 7.85 0.59 21.74
C TYR A 201 6.60 1.25 21.13
N LYS A 202 6.52 1.26 19.78
CA LYS A 202 5.36 1.72 19.01
C LYS A 202 4.73 0.53 18.31
N ILE A 203 3.48 0.24 18.68
CA ILE A 203 2.68 -0.80 18.02
C ILE A 203 1.85 -0.12 16.94
N TYR A 204 2.09 -0.50 15.70
CA TYR A 204 1.36 0.01 14.54
C TYR A 204 0.11 -0.82 14.27
N PRO A 205 -0.95 -0.24 13.66
CA PRO A 205 -2.17 -0.96 13.34
C PRO A 205 -1.97 -2.23 12.50
N ALA A 206 -2.86 -3.18 12.69
CA ALA A 206 -2.82 -4.46 11.98
C ALA A 206 -3.33 -4.40 10.53
N ASN A 207 -3.89 -3.27 10.09
CA ASN A 207 -4.37 -3.07 8.72
C ASN A 207 -4.14 -1.64 8.26
N LEU A 208 -3.91 -1.46 6.95
CA LEU A 208 -3.73 -0.14 6.33
C LEU A 208 -5.01 0.69 6.24
N PHE A 209 -6.18 0.03 6.22
CA PHE A 209 -7.48 0.68 6.13
C PHE A 209 -8.12 0.76 7.51
N MET A 210 -7.90 1.90 8.18
CA MET A 210 -8.45 2.18 9.49
C MET A 210 -9.81 2.86 9.36
N THR A 211 -10.82 2.34 10.03
CA THR A 211 -12.16 2.94 10.07
C THR A 211 -12.81 2.73 11.43
N THR A 212 -13.24 3.81 12.07
CA THR A 212 -14.02 3.72 13.31
C THR A 212 -15.47 3.34 13.01
N LYS A 213 -16.17 2.72 13.97
CA LYS A 213 -17.61 2.41 13.83
C LYS A 213 -18.44 3.64 13.50
N GLU A 214 -18.10 4.80 14.10
CA GLU A 214 -18.79 6.06 13.82
C GLU A 214 -18.57 6.53 12.40
N SER A 215 -17.32 6.47 11.89
CA SER A 215 -17.00 6.79 10.49
C SER A 215 -17.67 5.83 9.51
N GLN A 216 -17.75 4.54 9.86
CA GLN A 216 -18.44 3.54 9.08
C GLN A 216 -19.95 3.83 8.95
N LEU A 217 -20.62 4.16 10.06
CA LEU A 217 -22.04 4.51 10.04
C LEU A 217 -22.30 5.78 9.22
N ARG A 218 -21.46 6.82 9.36
CA ARG A 218 -21.54 8.03 8.53
C ARG A 218 -21.38 7.71 7.04
N ALA A 219 -20.38 6.87 6.70
CA ALA A 219 -20.14 6.45 5.32
C ALA A 219 -21.36 5.73 4.74
N ILE A 220 -21.96 4.80 5.47
CA ILE A 220 -23.16 4.08 5.04
C ILE A 220 -24.31 5.05 4.74
N HIS A 221 -24.60 6.01 5.62
CA HIS A 221 -25.66 7.00 5.36
C HIS A 221 -25.40 7.83 4.11
N GLN A 222 -24.16 8.30 3.92
CA GLN A 222 -23.79 9.05 2.73
C GLN A 222 -23.91 8.22 1.44
N ILE A 223 -23.55 6.93 1.50
CA ILE A 223 -23.70 6.01 0.36
C ILE A 223 -25.19 5.82 0.02
N GLU A 224 -26.06 5.64 1.01
CA GLU A 224 -27.49 5.48 0.82
C GLU A 224 -28.15 6.74 0.23
N ASP A 225 -27.72 7.93 0.68
CA ASP A 225 -28.18 9.20 0.14
C ASP A 225 -27.76 9.38 -1.33
N ASP A 226 -26.51 9.05 -1.68
CA ASP A 226 -26.01 9.14 -3.04
C ASP A 226 -26.60 8.06 -3.94
N LEU A 227 -26.82 6.83 -3.42
CA LEU A 227 -27.53 5.76 -4.13
C LEU A 227 -28.92 6.22 -4.58
N THR A 228 -29.68 6.87 -3.68
CA THR A 228 -31.01 7.37 -4.00
C THR A 228 -30.99 8.35 -5.18
N LYS A 229 -29.99 9.24 -5.23
CA LYS A 229 -29.82 10.21 -6.32
C LYS A 229 -29.40 9.52 -7.62
N GLU A 230 -28.48 8.57 -7.57
CA GLU A 230 -28.00 7.87 -8.76
C GLU A 230 -29.06 6.95 -9.35
N VAL A 231 -29.86 6.28 -8.52
CA VAL A 231 -31.03 5.49 -8.97
C VAL A 231 -32.05 6.37 -9.65
N ALA A 232 -32.42 7.51 -9.04
CA ALA A 232 -33.38 8.45 -9.63
C ALA A 232 -32.89 8.97 -11.01
N LYS A 233 -31.57 9.24 -11.14
CA LYS A 233 -30.97 9.64 -12.42
C LYS A 233 -31.15 8.57 -13.51
N PHE A 234 -30.89 7.28 -13.18
CA PHE A 234 -31.11 6.19 -14.12
C PHE A 234 -32.59 6.05 -14.52
N GLU A 235 -33.50 6.20 -13.56
CA GLU A 235 -34.96 6.15 -13.83
C GLU A 235 -35.41 7.29 -14.75
N GLU A 236 -34.92 8.53 -14.53
CA GLU A 236 -35.19 9.69 -15.41
C GLU A 236 -34.63 9.48 -16.82
N GLU A 237 -33.47 8.78 -16.96
CA GLU A 237 -32.89 8.40 -18.24
C GLU A 237 -33.62 7.21 -18.91
N GLY A 238 -34.63 6.60 -18.26
CA GLY A 238 -35.32 5.42 -18.73
C GLY A 238 -34.55 4.10 -18.59
N LYS A 239 -33.47 4.09 -17.86
CA LYS A 239 -32.59 2.93 -17.63
C LYS A 239 -33.03 2.13 -16.40
N MET A 240 -34.21 1.54 -16.46
CA MET A 240 -34.83 0.86 -15.31
C MET A 240 -34.06 -0.38 -14.83
N TYR A 241 -33.40 -1.09 -15.74
CA TYR A 241 -32.62 -2.28 -15.38
C TYR A 241 -31.34 -1.90 -14.64
N GLU A 242 -30.66 -0.84 -15.08
CA GLU A 242 -29.47 -0.29 -14.44
C GLU A 242 -29.81 0.26 -13.05
N ALA A 243 -30.91 1.01 -12.93
CA ALA A 243 -31.43 1.53 -11.67
C ALA A 243 -31.66 0.40 -10.64
N LYS A 244 -32.38 -0.65 -11.07
CA LYS A 244 -32.69 -1.80 -10.22
C LYS A 244 -31.41 -2.53 -9.80
N ARG A 245 -30.51 -2.81 -10.75
CA ARG A 245 -29.22 -3.50 -10.49
C ARG A 245 -28.38 -2.75 -9.48
N LEU A 246 -28.24 -1.43 -9.68
CA LEU A 246 -27.48 -0.59 -8.77
C LEU A 246 -28.08 -0.60 -7.37
N TYR A 247 -29.39 -0.44 -7.25
CA TYR A 247 -30.09 -0.46 -5.97
C TYR A 247 -29.89 -1.78 -5.22
N GLU A 248 -30.14 -2.93 -5.88
CA GLU A 248 -29.99 -4.25 -5.27
C GLU A 248 -28.54 -4.50 -4.84
N ARG A 249 -27.57 -4.15 -5.66
CA ARG A 249 -26.14 -4.37 -5.36
C ARG A 249 -25.68 -3.54 -4.17
N VAL A 250 -25.96 -2.24 -4.18
CA VAL A 250 -25.47 -1.35 -3.11
C VAL A 250 -26.19 -1.62 -1.79
N THR A 251 -27.48 -1.92 -1.82
CA THR A 251 -28.23 -2.30 -0.62
C THR A 251 -27.63 -3.55 0.01
N TYR A 252 -27.32 -4.57 -0.78
CA TYR A 252 -26.64 -5.77 -0.30
C TYR A 252 -25.25 -5.46 0.27
N ASP A 253 -24.44 -4.66 -0.42
CA ASP A 253 -23.12 -4.25 0.06
C ASP A 253 -23.23 -3.52 1.42
N MET A 254 -24.24 -2.65 1.60
CA MET A 254 -24.46 -1.94 2.88
C MET A 254 -24.88 -2.87 4.02
N GLU A 255 -25.68 -3.88 3.74
CA GLU A 255 -26.04 -4.91 4.72
C GLU A 255 -24.79 -5.69 5.16
N MET A 256 -23.95 -6.12 4.20
CA MET A 256 -22.71 -6.82 4.49
C MET A 256 -21.75 -5.97 5.34
N ILE A 257 -21.64 -4.68 5.05
CA ILE A 257 -20.77 -3.78 5.84
C ILE A 257 -21.33 -3.58 7.25
N ARG A 258 -22.66 -3.49 7.43
CA ARG A 258 -23.27 -3.39 8.77
C ARG A 258 -23.04 -4.63 9.62
N GLU A 259 -23.21 -5.80 9.03
CA GLU A 259 -23.16 -7.07 9.76
C GLU A 259 -21.72 -7.59 9.96
N LEU A 260 -20.89 -7.51 8.91
CA LEU A 260 -19.57 -8.12 8.88
C LEU A 260 -18.42 -7.10 8.89
N GLY A 261 -18.72 -5.81 8.72
CA GLY A 261 -17.71 -4.75 8.63
C GLY A 261 -17.06 -4.61 7.26
N HIS A 262 -17.38 -5.48 6.29
CA HIS A 262 -16.81 -5.45 4.94
C HIS A 262 -17.77 -6.01 3.89
N CYS A 263 -17.52 -5.70 2.62
CA CYS A 263 -18.17 -6.32 1.46
C CYS A 263 -17.18 -6.54 0.32
N SER A 264 -17.55 -7.36 -0.65
CA SER A 264 -16.75 -7.54 -1.87
C SER A 264 -16.76 -6.24 -2.68
N GLY A 265 -15.57 -5.68 -2.94
CA GLY A 265 -15.42 -4.41 -3.65
C GLY A 265 -15.64 -3.17 -2.76
N ILE A 266 -15.45 -3.28 -1.44
CA ILE A 266 -15.56 -2.17 -0.50
C ILE A 266 -14.71 -0.95 -0.90
N GLU A 267 -13.62 -1.17 -1.63
CA GLU A 267 -12.77 -0.10 -2.15
C GLU A 267 -13.49 0.87 -3.08
N ASN A 268 -14.61 0.47 -3.73
CA ASN A 268 -15.42 1.35 -4.56
C ASN A 268 -16.15 2.43 -3.74
N TYR A 269 -16.21 2.26 -2.43
CA TYR A 269 -16.78 3.21 -1.46
C TYR A 269 -15.72 3.95 -0.66
N SER A 270 -14.43 3.82 -0.99
CA SER A 270 -13.30 4.32 -0.17
C SER A 270 -13.41 5.80 0.17
N ARG A 271 -13.90 6.66 -0.75
CA ARG A 271 -14.02 8.11 -0.49
C ARG A 271 -14.91 8.44 0.71
N TYR A 272 -15.96 7.63 0.95
CA TYR A 272 -16.87 7.86 2.08
C TYR A 272 -16.22 7.49 3.41
N PHE A 273 -15.44 6.41 3.43
CA PHE A 273 -14.69 5.99 4.62
C PHE A 273 -13.53 6.93 4.95
N ASP A 274 -12.86 7.45 3.93
CA ASP A 274 -11.76 8.42 4.07
C ASP A 274 -12.25 9.85 4.31
N GLY A 275 -13.55 10.14 4.16
CA GLY A 275 -14.11 11.48 4.25
C GLY A 275 -13.68 12.43 3.13
N ARG A 276 -13.24 11.89 1.98
CA ARG A 276 -12.82 12.66 0.81
C ARG A 276 -14.00 13.15 -0.02
N ASN A 277 -13.85 14.33 -0.63
CA ASN A 277 -14.80 14.82 -1.62
C ASN A 277 -14.70 14.04 -2.93
N ALA A 278 -15.80 13.94 -3.67
CA ALA A 278 -15.84 13.35 -5.00
C ALA A 278 -14.79 14.00 -5.93
N GLY A 279 -14.10 13.17 -6.71
CA GLY A 279 -13.07 13.59 -7.67
C GLY A 279 -11.70 13.88 -7.08
N THR A 280 -11.54 13.94 -5.75
CA THR A 280 -10.23 14.10 -5.13
C THR A 280 -9.38 12.84 -5.28
N ARG A 281 -8.06 13.01 -5.36
CA ARG A 281 -7.15 11.87 -5.44
C ARG A 281 -7.21 11.01 -4.18
N PRO A 282 -7.06 9.68 -4.27
CA PRO A 282 -6.89 8.84 -3.09
C PRO A 282 -5.52 9.08 -2.44
N TYR A 283 -5.40 8.72 -1.16
CA TYR A 283 -4.11 8.56 -0.53
C TYR A 283 -3.37 7.38 -1.15
N CYS A 284 -2.05 7.48 -1.24
CA CYS A 284 -1.19 6.42 -1.77
C CYS A 284 0.10 6.30 -0.93
N LEU A 285 1.01 5.41 -1.30
CA LEU A 285 2.25 5.23 -0.55
C LEU A 285 3.07 6.53 -0.42
N LEU A 286 3.02 7.40 -1.43
CA LEU A 286 3.77 8.66 -1.40
C LEU A 286 3.30 9.60 -0.27
N ASP A 287 2.04 9.49 0.17
CA ASP A 287 1.51 10.28 1.29
C ASP A 287 2.02 9.82 2.67
N PHE A 288 2.65 8.66 2.76
CA PHE A 288 3.31 8.17 3.97
C PHE A 288 4.75 8.67 4.11
N PHE A 289 5.33 9.17 3.02
CA PHE A 289 6.66 9.80 3.06
C PHE A 289 6.58 11.20 3.70
N PRO A 290 7.67 11.66 4.34
CA PRO A 290 7.77 13.06 4.73
C PRO A 290 7.85 13.96 3.49
N ASP A 291 7.63 15.27 3.67
CA ASP A 291 7.68 16.22 2.55
C ASP A 291 9.02 16.26 1.79
N ASP A 292 10.11 15.93 2.48
CA ASP A 292 11.47 15.91 1.94
C ASP A 292 11.97 14.46 1.79
N PHE A 293 11.72 13.88 0.64
CA PHE A 293 12.15 12.53 0.27
C PHE A 293 12.64 12.47 -1.18
N LEU A 294 13.38 11.41 -1.50
CA LEU A 294 13.92 11.16 -2.82
C LEU A 294 13.12 10.08 -3.53
N ILE A 295 12.86 10.25 -4.81
CA ILE A 295 12.36 9.20 -5.70
C ILE A 295 13.44 8.81 -6.69
N VAL A 296 13.70 7.52 -6.81
CA VAL A 296 14.55 6.95 -7.87
C VAL A 296 13.66 6.08 -8.75
N ILE A 297 13.54 6.45 -10.02
CA ILE A 297 12.74 5.69 -10.99
C ILE A 297 13.71 4.84 -11.82
N ASP A 298 13.73 3.54 -11.53
CA ASP A 298 14.55 2.59 -12.26
C ASP A 298 13.89 2.18 -13.59
N GLU A 299 14.74 1.98 -14.62
CA GLU A 299 14.30 1.77 -16.00
C GLU A 299 13.18 2.78 -16.40
N SER A 300 13.47 4.07 -16.19
CA SER A 300 12.50 5.17 -16.28
C SER A 300 11.80 5.24 -17.62
N HIS A 301 12.50 4.91 -18.72
CA HIS A 301 11.92 4.84 -20.08
C HIS A 301 10.76 3.84 -20.20
N VAL A 302 10.63 2.87 -19.27
CA VAL A 302 9.50 1.94 -19.16
C VAL A 302 8.55 2.37 -18.02
N SER A 303 9.10 2.72 -16.85
CA SER A 303 8.33 3.00 -15.64
C SER A 303 7.47 4.27 -15.78
N VAL A 304 7.97 5.33 -16.38
CA VAL A 304 7.24 6.59 -16.56
C VAL A 304 6.02 6.43 -17.49
N PRO A 305 6.14 5.83 -18.69
CA PRO A 305 4.97 5.53 -19.52
C PRO A 305 3.93 4.65 -18.81
N GLN A 306 4.37 3.68 -17.99
CA GLN A 306 3.49 2.82 -17.23
C GLN A 306 2.66 3.62 -16.21
N ILE A 307 3.29 4.51 -15.41
CA ILE A 307 2.59 5.39 -14.47
C ILE A 307 1.53 6.22 -15.21
N ARG A 308 1.91 6.79 -16.36
CA ARG A 308 1.02 7.62 -17.18
C ARG A 308 -0.22 6.88 -17.69
N ALA A 309 -0.07 5.59 -18.05
CA ALA A 309 -1.15 4.78 -18.62
C ALA A 309 -2.14 4.24 -17.57
N MET A 310 -1.71 4.09 -16.30
CA MET A 310 -2.52 3.41 -15.27
C MET A 310 -3.90 4.02 -15.06
N TYR A 311 -4.00 5.35 -14.94
CA TYR A 311 -5.28 6.02 -14.71
C TYR A 311 -6.26 5.80 -15.86
N GLY A 312 -5.82 5.94 -17.10
CA GLY A 312 -6.68 5.80 -18.28
C GLY A 312 -7.28 4.40 -18.39
N GLY A 313 -6.49 3.37 -18.15
CA GLY A 313 -6.95 1.98 -18.17
C GLY A 313 -7.99 1.68 -17.07
N ASP A 314 -7.75 2.13 -15.84
CA ASP A 314 -8.70 1.96 -14.73
C ASP A 314 -10.00 2.72 -14.99
N ARG A 315 -9.94 3.96 -15.47
CA ARG A 315 -11.10 4.79 -15.79
C ARG A 315 -11.97 4.16 -16.86
N ALA A 316 -11.37 3.70 -17.97
CA ALA A 316 -12.11 3.07 -19.06
C ALA A 316 -12.89 1.83 -18.61
N ARG A 317 -12.26 0.97 -17.80
CA ARG A 317 -12.90 -0.23 -17.24
C ARG A 317 -14.08 0.13 -16.33
N LYS A 318 -13.93 1.11 -15.45
CA LYS A 318 -14.97 1.54 -14.50
C LYS A 318 -16.10 2.29 -15.16
N THR A 319 -15.86 2.95 -16.28
CA THR A 319 -16.91 3.64 -17.03
C THR A 319 -18.05 2.68 -17.38
N ASN A 320 -17.74 1.51 -17.92
CA ASN A 320 -18.76 0.51 -18.23
C ASN A 320 -19.50 0.02 -16.96
N LEU A 321 -18.77 -0.20 -15.85
CA LEU A 321 -19.39 -0.65 -14.60
C LEU A 321 -20.40 0.39 -14.04
N VAL A 322 -20.09 1.67 -14.14
CA VAL A 322 -20.94 2.75 -13.67
C VAL A 322 -22.11 2.99 -14.64
N GLU A 323 -21.85 3.12 -15.95
CA GLU A 323 -22.87 3.41 -16.96
C GLU A 323 -23.95 2.32 -17.06
N TYR A 324 -23.61 1.08 -16.73
CA TYR A 324 -24.52 -0.06 -16.74
C TYR A 324 -25.02 -0.47 -15.34
N GLY A 325 -24.85 0.37 -14.33
CA GLY A 325 -25.44 0.19 -12.99
C GLY A 325 -24.83 -0.95 -12.15
N PHE A 326 -23.60 -1.38 -12.44
CA PHE A 326 -22.89 -2.36 -11.60
C PHE A 326 -22.20 -1.72 -10.40
N ARG A 327 -21.81 -0.42 -10.52
CA ARG A 327 -21.17 0.34 -9.46
C ARG A 327 -21.66 1.79 -9.46
N MET A 328 -21.60 2.43 -8.28
CA MET A 328 -21.85 3.86 -8.12
C MET A 328 -20.70 4.70 -8.73
N GLU A 329 -20.98 5.97 -9.02
CA GLU A 329 -19.95 6.93 -9.48
C GLU A 329 -18.75 7.02 -8.51
N SER A 330 -18.95 6.73 -7.23
CA SER A 330 -17.87 6.67 -6.21
C SER A 330 -16.74 5.69 -6.57
N ALA A 331 -17.00 4.68 -7.39
CA ALA A 331 -15.98 3.76 -7.88
C ALA A 331 -14.86 4.47 -8.64
N PHE A 332 -15.13 5.61 -9.27
CA PHE A 332 -14.13 6.43 -9.95
C PHE A 332 -13.10 7.07 -9.00
N ASP A 333 -13.44 7.20 -7.73
CA ASP A 333 -12.56 7.84 -6.72
C ASP A 333 -11.58 6.85 -6.08
N ASN A 334 -11.77 5.55 -6.28
CA ASN A 334 -10.78 4.52 -5.98
C ASN A 334 -9.94 4.23 -7.23
N ARG A 335 -8.89 4.97 -7.44
CA ARG A 335 -8.11 4.99 -8.68
C ARG A 335 -6.61 5.16 -8.41
N PRO A 336 -5.73 4.78 -9.34
CA PRO A 336 -4.35 5.22 -9.29
C PRO A 336 -4.26 6.76 -9.45
N LEU A 337 -3.15 7.33 -9.05
CA LEU A 337 -2.85 8.74 -9.32
C LEU A 337 -2.89 9.02 -10.81
N LYS A 338 -3.36 10.22 -11.18
CA LYS A 338 -3.06 10.79 -12.49
C LYS A 338 -1.57 11.13 -12.55
N PHE A 339 -1.03 11.20 -13.74
CA PHE A 339 0.40 11.48 -13.91
C PHE A 339 0.79 12.86 -13.35
N GLU A 340 -0.07 13.87 -13.50
CA GLU A 340 0.11 15.20 -12.96
C GLU A 340 0.14 15.18 -11.42
N GLU A 341 -0.76 14.42 -10.79
CA GLU A 341 -0.80 14.26 -9.34
C GLU A 341 0.46 13.55 -8.82
N PHE A 342 0.97 12.58 -9.56
CA PHE A 342 2.25 11.95 -9.26
C PHE A 342 3.40 12.95 -9.31
N LYS A 343 3.45 13.81 -10.35
CA LYS A 343 4.48 14.86 -10.47
C LYS A 343 4.44 15.87 -9.33
N GLU A 344 3.26 16.24 -8.87
CA GLU A 344 3.12 17.17 -7.73
C GLU A 344 3.71 16.61 -6.43
N LEU A 345 3.59 15.29 -6.21
CA LEU A 345 4.16 14.60 -5.05
C LEU A 345 5.66 14.31 -5.22
N ALA A 346 6.12 14.08 -6.45
CA ALA A 346 7.48 13.69 -6.80
C ALA A 346 8.39 14.93 -6.98
N LYS A 347 8.74 15.59 -5.87
CA LYS A 347 9.50 16.85 -5.89
C LYS A 347 10.99 16.67 -6.22
N GLN A 348 11.59 15.53 -5.87
CA GLN A 348 13.01 15.22 -6.09
C GLN A 348 13.09 13.86 -6.75
N VAL A 349 13.49 13.81 -8.01
CA VAL A 349 13.50 12.57 -8.81
C VAL A 349 14.85 12.35 -9.46
N ILE A 350 15.34 11.12 -9.38
CA ILE A 350 16.45 10.62 -10.19
C ILE A 350 15.90 9.58 -11.16
N TYR A 351 16.07 9.84 -12.45
CA TYR A 351 15.74 8.88 -13.49
C TYR A 351 16.96 8.00 -13.78
N VAL A 352 16.78 6.69 -13.74
CA VAL A 352 17.83 5.72 -14.04
C VAL A 352 17.41 4.92 -15.28
N SER A 353 18.23 4.98 -16.34
CA SER A 353 17.94 4.28 -17.59
C SER A 353 19.22 4.02 -18.37
N ALA A 354 19.26 2.92 -19.11
CA ALA A 354 20.29 2.70 -20.14
C ALA A 354 19.97 3.45 -21.44
N THR A 355 18.68 3.73 -21.67
CA THR A 355 18.13 4.36 -22.88
C THR A 355 17.08 5.38 -22.49
N PRO A 356 17.48 6.56 -21.92
CA PRO A 356 16.52 7.58 -21.52
C PRO A 356 15.66 8.04 -22.70
N ALA A 357 14.38 8.30 -22.44
CA ALA A 357 13.44 8.82 -23.42
C ALA A 357 13.40 10.36 -23.37
N ASP A 358 12.70 10.96 -24.34
CA ASP A 358 12.59 12.43 -24.44
C ASP A 358 12.02 13.07 -23.16
N TYR A 359 11.13 12.36 -22.46
CA TYR A 359 10.55 12.87 -21.20
C TYR A 359 11.61 13.12 -20.14
N GLU A 360 12.48 12.14 -19.87
CA GLU A 360 13.55 12.26 -18.87
C GLU A 360 14.55 13.36 -19.25
N LEU A 361 14.84 13.47 -20.55
CA LEU A 361 15.76 14.52 -21.06
C LEU A 361 15.20 15.92 -20.88
N VAL A 362 13.89 16.11 -21.07
CA VAL A 362 13.20 17.38 -20.84
C VAL A 362 13.14 17.71 -19.35
N GLU A 363 12.71 16.75 -18.50
CA GLU A 363 12.58 16.98 -17.05
C GLU A 363 13.93 17.22 -16.37
N SER A 364 15.02 16.64 -16.87
CA SER A 364 16.38 16.86 -16.37
C SER A 364 17.09 18.07 -17.01
N GLU A 365 16.39 18.86 -17.84
CA GLU A 365 16.97 19.99 -18.57
C GLU A 365 18.21 19.60 -19.37
N GLY A 366 18.27 18.35 -19.85
CA GLY A 366 19.40 17.79 -20.56
C GLY A 366 20.61 17.43 -19.70
N ILE A 367 20.50 17.51 -18.38
CA ILE A 367 21.58 17.10 -17.46
C ILE A 367 21.59 15.58 -17.36
N ILE A 368 22.67 14.96 -17.89
CA ILE A 368 22.86 13.53 -17.90
C ILE A 368 24.17 13.18 -17.20
N VAL A 369 24.13 12.18 -16.30
CA VAL A 369 25.32 11.57 -15.72
C VAL A 369 25.53 10.22 -16.39
N GLU A 370 26.54 10.09 -17.22
CA GLU A 370 26.87 8.85 -17.92
C GLU A 370 27.75 7.94 -17.08
N GLN A 371 27.38 6.64 -17.01
CA GLN A 371 28.17 5.62 -16.36
C GLN A 371 28.53 4.53 -17.38
N VAL A 372 29.66 4.71 -18.02
CA VAL A 372 30.12 3.85 -19.14
C VAL A 372 31.11 2.77 -18.71
N ILE A 373 31.41 2.66 -17.40
CA ILE A 373 32.35 1.67 -16.88
C ILE A 373 31.68 0.30 -16.75
N ARG A 374 32.34 -0.74 -17.27
CA ARG A 374 31.96 -2.14 -17.06
C ARG A 374 33.01 -2.81 -16.16
N PRO A 375 32.81 -2.79 -14.82
CA PRO A 375 33.85 -3.27 -13.88
C PRO A 375 34.08 -4.78 -13.95
N THR A 376 33.17 -5.55 -14.56
CA THR A 376 33.26 -7.01 -14.63
C THR A 376 34.31 -7.55 -15.60
N GLY A 377 34.85 -6.71 -16.49
CA GLY A 377 35.80 -7.13 -17.54
C GLY A 377 35.20 -8.10 -18.56
N LEU A 378 33.92 -8.41 -18.49
CA LEU A 378 33.23 -9.26 -19.43
C LEU A 378 33.00 -8.52 -20.75
N LEU A 379 33.43 -9.10 -21.86
CA LEU A 379 33.12 -8.59 -23.19
C LEU A 379 31.65 -8.84 -23.52
N ASP A 380 31.09 -7.97 -24.39
CA ASP A 380 29.78 -8.22 -24.98
C ASP A 380 29.81 -9.50 -25.82
N PRO A 381 28.71 -10.28 -25.84
CA PRO A 381 28.61 -11.42 -26.72
C PRO A 381 28.72 -10.99 -28.20
N VAL A 382 29.33 -11.81 -29.01
CA VAL A 382 29.34 -11.58 -30.47
C VAL A 382 27.91 -11.74 -30.97
N ILE A 383 27.37 -10.66 -31.56
CA ILE A 383 26.02 -10.66 -32.13
C ILE A 383 26.11 -10.77 -33.63
N GLU A 384 25.46 -11.79 -34.17
CA GLU A 384 25.31 -11.97 -35.62
C GLU A 384 23.83 -11.71 -35.98
N VAL A 385 23.62 -10.68 -36.79
CA VAL A 385 22.29 -10.37 -37.32
C VAL A 385 22.09 -11.14 -38.62
N ARG A 386 21.14 -12.06 -38.61
CA ARG A 386 20.77 -12.84 -39.82
C ARG A 386 19.39 -12.45 -40.30
N PRO A 387 19.13 -12.39 -41.61
CA PRO A 387 17.77 -12.19 -42.11
C PRO A 387 16.91 -13.38 -41.70
N SER A 388 15.69 -13.09 -41.20
CA SER A 388 14.68 -14.14 -41.02
C SER A 388 14.20 -14.57 -42.40
N LEU A 389 14.60 -15.76 -42.82
CA LEU A 389 13.97 -16.40 -43.96
C LEU A 389 12.59 -16.87 -43.54
N ASN A 390 11.53 -16.35 -44.23
CA ASN A 390 10.17 -16.87 -44.17
C ASN A 390 10.08 -18.26 -44.73
#